data_00f6acbe8456b0ff3e0a46a86db745ed
#
_entry.id   00f6acbe8456b0ff3e0a46a86db745ed
#
_cell.length_a   1.000
_cell.length_b   1.000
_cell.length_c   1.000
_cell.angle_alpha   90.00
_cell.angle_beta   90.00
_cell.angle_gamma   90.00
#
_symmetry.space_group_name_H-M   'P 1'
#
loop_
_entity.id
_entity.type
_entity.pdbx_description
1 polymer ?
#
loop_
_entity_poly.entity_id
_entity_poly.type
_entity_poly.pdbx_seq_one_letter_code
_entity_poly.pdbx_strand_id
1 'polypeptide(L)'
;MRLLPAVLLLALTATLAATLQVREVRVTGTHRFPAREVEVVLRAALGTPTVAARADDLRAKVRALPWVEDATVRVSLDGIVSCGVVERTPVAVAVDQGVPRLLDREGRLLGSVGTLANLLELDGFAACPEERAVVLASVEALQRSWDGRLERVERVGPHDVALHFVNTPFPVLADPGNPQGLAAARRVLSAWLAAQNPPPLRLDARVAGRVAVLPVPPAEEKS
;
A
#
# COMPACT_ATOMS: atom_id res chain seq x y z
N MET A 1 -27.04 -60.38 -19.43
CA MET A 1 -25.63 -60.45 -18.98
C MET A 1 -24.71 -59.30 -19.44
N ARG A 2 -25.25 -58.14 -19.90
CA ARG A 2 -24.41 -56.98 -20.38
C ARG A 2 -24.31 -55.79 -19.39
N LEU A 3 -24.96 -55.84 -18.22
CA LEU A 3 -24.98 -54.78 -17.24
C LEU A 3 -23.79 -54.79 -16.25
N LEU A 4 -23.18 -55.95 -16.04
CA LEU A 4 -22.09 -56.13 -15.08
C LEU A 4 -20.83 -55.27 -15.39
N PRO A 5 -20.33 -55.21 -16.65
CA PRO A 5 -19.16 -54.40 -16.97
C PRO A 5 -19.45 -52.90 -16.87
N ALA A 6 -20.66 -52.44 -17.15
CA ALA A 6 -21.04 -51.04 -17.02
C ALA A 6 -21.11 -50.59 -15.55
N VAL A 7 -21.64 -51.44 -14.68
CA VAL A 7 -21.68 -51.21 -13.23
C VAL A 7 -20.27 -51.19 -12.63
N LEU A 8 -19.42 -52.12 -13.07
CA LEU A 8 -18.01 -52.16 -12.62
C LEU A 8 -17.22 -50.95 -13.07
N LEU A 9 -17.43 -50.50 -14.31
CA LEU A 9 -16.80 -49.28 -14.84
C LEU A 9 -17.28 -48.04 -14.08
N LEU A 10 -18.58 -47.94 -13.79
CA LEU A 10 -19.15 -46.82 -13.03
C LEU A 10 -18.63 -46.79 -11.58
N ALA A 11 -18.52 -47.99 -10.95
CA ALA A 11 -17.94 -48.10 -9.61
C ALA A 11 -16.43 -47.73 -9.59
N LEU A 12 -15.68 -48.15 -10.61
CA LEU A 12 -14.26 -47.78 -10.73
C LEU A 12 -14.05 -46.29 -10.96
N THR A 13 -14.87 -45.65 -11.81
CA THR A 13 -14.80 -44.21 -12.03
C THR A 13 -15.21 -43.44 -10.80
N ALA A 14 -16.24 -43.87 -10.06
CA ALA A 14 -16.66 -43.26 -8.82
C ALA A 14 -15.59 -43.34 -7.71
N THR A 15 -14.95 -44.52 -7.57
CA THR A 15 -13.84 -44.69 -6.61
C THR A 15 -12.61 -43.89 -6.99
N LEU A 16 -12.26 -43.79 -8.28
CA LEU A 16 -11.17 -42.98 -8.76
C LEU A 16 -11.43 -41.50 -8.54
N ALA A 17 -12.64 -41.05 -8.82
CA ALA A 17 -13.06 -39.67 -8.57
C ALA A 17 -13.05 -39.31 -7.07
N ALA A 18 -13.42 -40.22 -6.20
CA ALA A 18 -13.38 -40.04 -4.74
C ALA A 18 -11.95 -40.06 -4.17
N THR A 19 -10.99 -40.68 -4.84
CA THR A 19 -9.58 -40.72 -4.40
C THR A 19 -8.79 -39.50 -4.88
N LEU A 20 -9.21 -38.86 -5.97
CA LEU A 20 -8.54 -37.68 -6.56
C LEU A 20 -9.23 -36.37 -6.14
N GLN A 21 -9.34 -36.17 -4.83
CA GLN A 21 -9.90 -34.90 -4.26
C GLN A 21 -8.82 -34.06 -3.61
N VAL A 22 -9.03 -32.74 -3.60
CA VAL A 22 -8.20 -31.82 -2.84
C VAL A 22 -8.38 -32.09 -1.35
N ARG A 23 -7.29 -32.42 -0.66
CA ARG A 23 -7.27 -32.81 0.76
C ARG A 23 -6.48 -31.82 1.62
N GLU A 24 -5.53 -31.13 1.03
CA GLU A 24 -4.59 -30.29 1.75
C GLU A 24 -4.31 -29.00 0.99
N VAL A 25 -4.14 -27.90 1.75
CA VAL A 25 -3.72 -26.59 1.24
C VAL A 25 -2.41 -26.22 1.92
N ARG A 26 -1.42 -25.82 1.13
CA ARG A 26 -0.13 -25.32 1.62
C ARG A 26 0.11 -23.91 1.09
N VAL A 27 0.39 -22.99 2.00
CA VAL A 27 0.69 -21.59 1.68
C VAL A 27 2.12 -21.29 2.09
N THR A 28 2.86 -20.60 1.22
CA THR A 28 4.24 -20.15 1.45
C THR A 28 4.42 -18.72 0.95
N GLY A 29 5.47 -18.02 1.43
CA GLY A 29 5.81 -16.68 0.97
C GLY A 29 5.09 -15.55 1.72
N THR A 30 4.36 -15.88 2.80
CA THR A 30 3.76 -14.88 3.68
C THR A 30 4.71 -14.57 4.84
N HIS A 31 4.97 -13.27 5.09
CA HIS A 31 5.90 -12.80 6.12
C HIS A 31 5.30 -11.71 7.00
N ARG A 32 4.54 -10.78 6.40
CA ARG A 32 3.93 -9.62 7.07
C ARG A 32 2.44 -9.82 7.30
N PHE A 33 1.79 -10.53 6.40
CA PHE A 33 0.35 -10.74 6.42
C PHE A 33 0.01 -12.18 6.79
N PRO A 34 -1.16 -12.42 7.40
CA PRO A 34 -1.50 -13.75 7.91
C PRO A 34 -1.80 -14.73 6.76
N ALA A 35 -1.05 -15.83 6.66
CA ALA A 35 -1.28 -16.91 5.70
C ALA A 35 -2.73 -17.43 5.75
N ARG A 36 -3.38 -17.32 6.91
CA ARG A 36 -4.76 -17.79 7.14
C ARG A 36 -5.77 -17.18 6.15
N GLU A 37 -5.59 -15.95 5.70
CA GLU A 37 -6.50 -15.33 4.74
C GLU A 37 -6.42 -16.05 3.38
N VAL A 38 -5.22 -16.40 2.93
CA VAL A 38 -5.00 -17.18 1.71
C VAL A 38 -5.55 -18.59 1.88
N GLU A 39 -5.30 -19.22 3.03
CA GLU A 39 -5.84 -20.54 3.33
C GLU A 39 -7.37 -20.56 3.27
N VAL A 40 -8.06 -19.56 3.82
CA VAL A 40 -9.52 -19.46 3.78
C VAL A 40 -10.02 -19.44 2.34
N VAL A 41 -9.36 -18.67 1.47
CA VAL A 41 -9.70 -18.60 0.04
C VAL A 41 -9.51 -19.95 -0.65
N LEU A 42 -8.40 -20.64 -0.35
CA LEU A 42 -8.06 -21.91 -1.00
C LEU A 42 -8.83 -23.10 -0.42
N ARG A 43 -9.27 -23.04 0.84
CA ARG A 43 -10.08 -24.09 1.48
C ARG A 43 -11.42 -24.32 0.76
N ALA A 44 -11.90 -23.35 0.00
CA ALA A 44 -13.07 -23.54 -0.87
C ALA A 44 -12.87 -24.63 -1.93
N ALA A 45 -11.63 -25.04 -2.22
CA ALA A 45 -11.31 -26.14 -3.12
C ALA A 45 -11.26 -27.52 -2.43
N LEU A 46 -11.24 -27.57 -1.09
CA LEU A 46 -11.20 -28.86 -0.36
C LEU A 46 -12.42 -29.73 -0.70
N GLY A 47 -12.18 -31.01 -0.92
CA GLY A 47 -13.21 -31.96 -1.31
C GLY A 47 -13.61 -31.93 -2.79
N THR A 48 -13.14 -30.94 -3.57
CA THR A 48 -13.39 -30.94 -5.01
C THR A 48 -12.44 -31.91 -5.73
N PRO A 49 -12.88 -32.55 -6.85
CA PRO A 49 -11.98 -33.34 -7.67
C PRO A 49 -10.78 -32.49 -8.13
N THR A 50 -9.57 -33.02 -8.04
CA THR A 50 -8.34 -32.31 -8.44
C THR A 50 -8.37 -31.83 -9.88
N VAL A 51 -9.01 -32.56 -10.78
CA VAL A 51 -9.18 -32.19 -12.19
C VAL A 51 -10.17 -31.04 -12.39
N ALA A 52 -11.06 -30.81 -11.43
CA ALA A 52 -12.02 -29.69 -11.44
C ALA A 52 -11.49 -28.44 -10.72
N ALA A 53 -10.51 -28.59 -9.85
CA ALA A 53 -9.87 -27.50 -9.13
C ALA A 53 -8.91 -26.74 -10.07
N ARG A 54 -9.41 -25.67 -10.70
CA ARG A 54 -8.64 -24.86 -11.66
C ARG A 54 -7.66 -23.97 -10.92
N ALA A 55 -6.37 -24.18 -11.16
CA ALA A 55 -5.30 -23.40 -10.52
C ALA A 55 -5.41 -21.91 -10.82
N ASP A 56 -5.81 -21.54 -12.05
CA ASP A 56 -5.96 -20.15 -12.46
C ASP A 56 -7.09 -19.43 -11.71
N ASP A 57 -8.23 -20.10 -11.48
CA ASP A 57 -9.35 -19.55 -10.73
C ASP A 57 -8.96 -19.32 -9.26
N LEU A 58 -8.24 -20.27 -8.67
CA LEU A 58 -7.72 -20.15 -7.31
C LEU A 58 -6.69 -19.02 -7.21
N ARG A 59 -5.79 -18.92 -8.20
CA ARG A 59 -4.80 -17.82 -8.30
C ARG A 59 -5.50 -16.47 -8.38
N ALA A 60 -6.52 -16.32 -9.22
CA ALA A 60 -7.28 -15.09 -9.35
C ALA A 60 -7.92 -14.68 -8.03
N LYS A 61 -8.49 -15.62 -7.28
CA LYS A 61 -9.09 -15.36 -5.96
C LYS A 61 -8.04 -14.94 -4.93
N VAL A 62 -6.87 -15.57 -4.91
CA VAL A 62 -5.78 -15.20 -4.00
C VAL A 62 -5.25 -13.78 -4.35
N ARG A 63 -5.08 -13.47 -5.65
CA ARG A 63 -4.66 -12.14 -6.10
C ARG A 63 -5.67 -11.02 -5.83
N ALA A 64 -6.92 -11.38 -5.55
CA ALA A 64 -7.93 -10.41 -5.13
C ALA A 64 -7.75 -9.94 -3.68
N LEU A 65 -6.93 -10.61 -2.87
CA LEU A 65 -6.56 -10.13 -1.54
C LEU A 65 -5.72 -8.84 -1.67
N PRO A 66 -6.05 -7.78 -0.91
CA PRO A 66 -5.45 -6.45 -1.10
C PRO A 66 -3.91 -6.44 -1.01
N TRP A 67 -3.35 -7.25 -0.12
CA TRP A 67 -1.92 -7.30 0.18
C TRP A 67 -1.12 -8.29 -0.69
N VAL A 68 -1.80 -9.04 -1.58
CA VAL A 68 -1.14 -9.95 -2.51
C VAL A 68 -0.78 -9.21 -3.79
N GLU A 69 0.51 -9.19 -4.12
CA GLU A 69 1.02 -8.66 -5.39
C GLU A 69 0.88 -9.69 -6.50
N ASP A 70 1.36 -10.92 -6.24
CA ASP A 70 1.20 -12.05 -7.15
C ASP A 70 1.09 -13.36 -6.36
N ALA A 71 0.58 -14.40 -7.04
CA ALA A 71 0.46 -15.73 -6.49
C ALA A 71 0.73 -16.79 -7.55
N THR A 72 1.35 -17.87 -7.14
CA THR A 72 1.50 -19.09 -7.97
C THR A 72 0.74 -20.20 -7.31
N VAL A 73 -0.26 -20.77 -8.00
CA VAL A 73 -1.05 -21.90 -7.49
C VAL A 73 -0.80 -23.13 -8.34
N ARG A 74 -0.60 -24.26 -7.67
CA ARG A 74 -0.47 -25.57 -8.29
C ARG A 74 -1.40 -26.55 -7.61
N VAL A 75 -2.11 -27.32 -8.40
CA VAL A 75 -2.97 -28.43 -7.94
C VAL A 75 -2.31 -29.71 -8.37
N SER A 76 -1.96 -30.59 -7.42
CA SER A 76 -1.33 -31.87 -7.72
C SER A 76 -2.34 -33.01 -7.64
N LEU A 77 -2.05 -34.10 -8.34
CA LEU A 77 -2.95 -35.27 -8.41
C LEU A 77 -3.08 -36.00 -7.06
N ASP A 78 -2.12 -35.82 -6.17
CA ASP A 78 -2.15 -36.36 -4.80
C ASP A 78 -3.08 -35.56 -3.86
N GLY A 79 -3.77 -34.55 -4.38
CA GLY A 79 -4.77 -33.77 -3.64
C GLY A 79 -4.21 -32.59 -2.86
N ILE A 80 -3.00 -32.12 -3.19
CA ILE A 80 -2.40 -30.97 -2.55
C ILE A 80 -2.55 -29.72 -3.44
N VAL A 81 -3.08 -28.63 -2.87
CA VAL A 81 -3.04 -27.29 -3.47
C VAL A 81 -1.91 -26.52 -2.82
N SER A 82 -0.88 -26.20 -3.58
CA SER A 82 0.26 -25.40 -3.15
C SER A 82 0.13 -23.98 -3.69
N CYS A 83 0.27 -22.98 -2.80
CA CYS A 83 0.22 -21.57 -3.16
C CYS A 83 1.48 -20.86 -2.65
N GLY A 84 2.26 -20.31 -3.58
CA GLY A 84 3.33 -19.37 -3.28
C GLY A 84 2.81 -17.95 -3.46
N VAL A 85 2.96 -17.11 -2.43
CA VAL A 85 2.46 -15.72 -2.39
C VAL A 85 3.63 -14.76 -2.47
N VAL A 86 3.48 -13.71 -3.26
CA VAL A 86 4.32 -12.52 -3.24
C VAL A 86 3.52 -11.40 -2.58
N GLU A 87 4.01 -10.90 -1.45
CA GLU A 87 3.35 -9.82 -0.70
C GLU A 87 3.70 -8.45 -1.29
N ARG A 88 2.71 -7.54 -1.32
CA ARG A 88 2.96 -6.13 -1.61
C ARG A 88 3.82 -5.50 -0.52
N THR A 89 4.71 -4.61 -0.93
CA THR A 89 5.55 -3.87 0.01
C THR A 89 4.86 -2.57 0.44
N PRO A 90 4.55 -2.39 1.74
CA PRO A 90 4.01 -1.14 2.23
C PRO A 90 5.08 -0.04 2.18
N VAL A 91 4.72 1.15 1.70
CA VAL A 91 5.59 2.33 1.60
C VAL A 91 5.06 3.53 2.38
N ALA A 92 3.76 3.55 2.67
CA ALA A 92 3.11 4.63 3.39
C ALA A 92 1.94 4.13 4.25
N VAL A 93 1.41 5.02 5.07
CA VAL A 93 0.22 4.83 5.90
C VAL A 93 -0.78 5.94 5.58
N ALA A 94 -2.01 5.60 5.22
CA ALA A 94 -3.11 6.56 5.20
C ALA A 94 -3.92 6.44 6.48
N VAL A 95 -4.25 7.57 7.10
CA VAL A 95 -5.14 7.58 8.27
C VAL A 95 -6.58 7.75 7.78
N ASP A 96 -7.43 6.76 8.05
CA ASP A 96 -8.85 6.76 7.71
C ASP A 96 -9.67 6.70 8.99
N GLN A 97 -10.38 7.79 9.31
CA GLN A 97 -11.19 7.89 10.54
C GLN A 97 -10.41 7.49 11.81
N GLY A 98 -9.12 7.86 11.88
CA GLY A 98 -8.24 7.51 13.00
C GLY A 98 -7.65 6.09 12.92
N VAL A 99 -7.98 5.31 11.89
CA VAL A 99 -7.43 3.97 11.69
C VAL A 99 -6.31 4.01 10.65
N PRO A 100 -5.07 3.66 11.01
CA PRO A 100 -3.97 3.60 10.05
C PRO A 100 -4.14 2.39 9.11
N ARG A 101 -4.01 2.65 7.81
CA ARG A 101 -4.05 1.64 6.75
C ARG A 101 -2.80 1.72 5.92
N LEU A 102 -2.15 0.59 5.72
CA LEU A 102 -0.96 0.50 4.89
C LEU A 102 -1.26 0.73 3.42
N LEU A 103 -0.34 1.37 2.73
CA LEU A 103 -0.39 1.66 1.30
C LEU A 103 0.82 1.05 0.60
N ASP A 104 0.60 0.49 -0.59
CA ASP A 104 1.68 0.19 -1.52
C ASP A 104 2.11 1.43 -2.33
N ARG A 105 3.07 1.26 -3.23
CA ARG A 105 3.57 2.32 -4.10
C ARG A 105 2.51 2.88 -5.05
N GLU A 106 1.55 2.09 -5.44
CA GLU A 106 0.41 2.47 -6.29
C GLU A 106 -0.72 3.15 -5.52
N GLY A 107 -0.58 3.32 -4.20
CA GLY A 107 -1.60 3.93 -3.34
C GLY A 107 -2.76 3.00 -3.00
N ARG A 108 -2.60 1.68 -3.18
CA ARG A 108 -3.62 0.69 -2.80
C ARG A 108 -3.57 0.45 -1.30
N LEU A 109 -4.76 0.33 -0.71
CA LEU A 109 -4.90 -0.04 0.70
C LEU A 109 -4.61 -1.53 0.88
N LEU A 110 -3.64 -1.87 1.72
CA LEU A 110 -3.21 -3.26 1.99
C LEU A 110 -3.90 -3.88 3.21
N GLY A 111 -4.67 -3.12 3.95
CA GLY A 111 -5.25 -3.52 5.23
C GLY A 111 -4.56 -2.85 6.42
N SER A 112 -5.03 -3.16 7.63
CA SER A 112 -4.40 -2.71 8.88
C SER A 112 -3.47 -3.79 9.39
N VAL A 113 -2.20 -3.48 9.47
CA VAL A 113 -1.19 -4.27 10.19
C VAL A 113 -0.59 -3.37 11.24
N GLY A 114 -0.15 -3.94 12.36
CA GLY A 114 0.44 -3.19 13.46
C GLY A 114 1.51 -2.20 12.98
N THR A 115 1.77 -1.19 13.78
CA THR A 115 2.62 -0.03 13.48
C THR A 115 3.94 -0.43 12.81
N LEU A 116 4.09 -0.08 11.54
CA LEU A 116 5.39 -0.11 10.88
C LEU A 116 6.04 1.25 11.10
N ALA A 117 7.13 1.27 11.87
CA ALA A 117 7.88 2.48 12.13
C ALA A 117 8.48 3.06 10.82
N ASN A 118 8.53 4.37 10.72
CA ASN A 118 9.19 5.12 9.65
C ASN A 118 8.54 5.09 8.25
N LEU A 119 7.26 4.73 8.13
CA LEU A 119 6.52 4.92 6.88
C LEU A 119 6.08 6.37 6.74
N LEU A 120 5.92 6.82 5.48
CA LEU A 120 5.34 8.10 5.15
C LEU A 120 3.85 8.12 5.56
N GLU A 121 3.44 9.14 6.31
CA GLU A 121 2.04 9.33 6.67
C GLU A 121 1.32 10.20 5.61
N LEU A 122 0.20 9.72 5.09
CA LEU A 122 -0.69 10.47 4.21
C LEU A 122 -1.98 10.81 4.96
N ASP A 123 -2.11 12.05 5.40
CA ASP A 123 -3.26 12.55 6.14
C ASP A 123 -4.28 13.22 5.21
N GLY A 124 -5.57 12.84 5.33
CA GLY A 124 -6.64 13.33 4.47
C GLY A 124 -6.75 12.65 3.10
N PHE A 125 -6.01 11.58 2.84
CA PHE A 125 -5.99 10.88 1.55
C PHE A 125 -6.72 9.53 1.54
N ALA A 126 -7.28 9.10 2.65
CA ALA A 126 -7.86 7.76 2.76
C ALA A 126 -8.96 7.48 1.71
N ALA A 127 -9.81 8.47 1.42
CA ALA A 127 -10.90 8.39 0.46
C ALA A 127 -10.51 8.79 -0.99
N CYS A 128 -9.24 9.15 -1.25
CA CYS A 128 -8.80 9.73 -2.51
C CYS A 128 -7.71 8.87 -3.19
N PRO A 129 -8.06 7.70 -3.79
CA PRO A 129 -7.06 6.77 -4.32
C PRO A 129 -6.18 7.37 -5.43
N GLU A 130 -6.75 8.20 -6.30
CA GLU A 130 -6.01 8.83 -7.40
C GLU A 130 -5.00 9.85 -6.88
N GLU A 131 -5.40 10.68 -5.92
CA GLU A 131 -4.50 11.66 -5.30
C GLU A 131 -3.37 10.97 -4.52
N ARG A 132 -3.64 9.85 -3.83
CA ARG A 132 -2.60 9.05 -3.17
C ARG A 132 -1.52 8.60 -4.14
N ALA A 133 -1.93 8.04 -5.29
CA ALA A 133 -1.00 7.56 -6.30
C ALA A 133 -0.11 8.70 -6.84
N VAL A 134 -0.68 9.88 -7.10
CA VAL A 134 0.06 11.07 -7.54
C VAL A 134 1.08 11.51 -6.49
N VAL A 135 0.66 11.62 -5.24
CA VAL A 135 1.55 12.01 -4.14
C VAL A 135 2.69 11.00 -3.97
N LEU A 136 2.37 9.69 -3.94
CA LEU A 136 3.39 8.64 -3.78
C LEU A 136 4.37 8.60 -4.94
N ALA A 137 3.92 8.84 -6.17
CA ALA A 137 4.79 8.93 -7.35
C ALA A 137 5.76 10.13 -7.26
N SER A 138 5.35 11.23 -6.62
CA SER A 138 6.17 12.43 -6.47
C SER A 138 7.10 12.43 -5.26
N VAL A 139 6.91 11.51 -4.30
CA VAL A 139 7.67 11.47 -3.03
C VAL A 139 9.18 11.52 -3.22
N GLU A 140 9.74 10.76 -4.15
CA GLU A 140 11.19 10.75 -4.40
C GLU A 140 11.71 12.11 -4.89
N ALA A 141 10.94 12.80 -5.76
CA ALA A 141 11.30 14.10 -6.26
C ALA A 141 11.19 15.17 -5.16
N LEU A 142 10.14 15.11 -4.35
CA LEU A 142 9.95 15.98 -3.19
C LEU A 142 11.08 15.77 -2.17
N GLN A 143 11.43 14.52 -1.88
CA GLN A 143 12.50 14.15 -0.95
C GLN A 143 13.87 14.69 -1.41
N ARG A 144 14.19 14.60 -2.72
CA ARG A 144 15.44 15.14 -3.28
C ARG A 144 15.49 16.68 -3.28
N SER A 145 14.33 17.32 -3.25
CA SER A 145 14.21 18.78 -3.32
C SER A 145 14.33 19.47 -1.97
N TRP A 146 14.35 18.73 -0.87
CA TRP A 146 14.41 19.23 0.50
C TRP A 146 15.45 18.52 1.35
N ASP A 147 15.99 19.21 2.34
CA ASP A 147 16.89 18.63 3.33
C ASP A 147 16.06 18.02 4.47
N GLY A 148 16.20 16.73 4.68
CA GLY A 148 15.47 15.98 5.69
C GLY A 148 14.50 14.96 5.09
N ARG A 149 14.13 13.96 5.89
CA ARG A 149 13.19 12.92 5.47
C ARG A 149 11.77 13.45 5.53
N LEU A 150 10.99 13.25 4.47
CA LEU A 150 9.56 13.52 4.45
C LEU A 150 8.85 12.50 5.37
N GLU A 151 8.15 13.02 6.37
CA GLU A 151 7.49 12.21 7.41
C GLU A 151 5.98 12.14 7.21
N ARG A 152 5.37 13.29 6.86
CA ARG A 152 3.92 13.37 6.63
C ARG A 152 3.60 14.30 5.47
N VAL A 153 2.58 13.92 4.72
CA VAL A 153 1.93 14.73 3.70
C VAL A 153 0.48 14.89 4.11
N GLU A 154 0.06 16.13 4.37
CA GLU A 154 -1.30 16.48 4.74
C GLU A 154 -2.01 17.14 3.55
N ARG A 155 -3.23 16.71 3.27
CA ARG A 155 -4.06 17.28 2.22
C ARG A 155 -4.68 18.59 2.70
N VAL A 156 -4.32 19.69 2.08
CA VAL A 156 -4.82 21.04 2.43
C VAL A 156 -5.74 21.66 1.37
N GLY A 157 -5.83 21.01 0.21
CA GLY A 157 -6.67 21.46 -0.90
C GLY A 157 -6.84 20.39 -1.97
N PRO A 158 -7.55 20.65 -3.08
CA PRO A 158 -7.77 19.69 -4.15
C PRO A 158 -6.47 19.20 -4.81
N HIS A 159 -5.47 20.07 -4.89
CA HIS A 159 -4.17 19.79 -5.51
C HIS A 159 -2.99 20.19 -4.62
N ASP A 160 -3.26 20.72 -3.42
CA ASP A 160 -2.27 21.27 -2.53
C ASP A 160 -2.04 20.39 -1.32
N VAL A 161 -0.79 20.28 -0.91
CA VAL A 161 -0.37 19.51 0.25
C VAL A 161 0.49 20.37 1.19
N ALA A 162 0.43 20.05 2.49
CA ALA A 162 1.41 20.47 3.46
C ALA A 162 2.41 19.34 3.69
N LEU A 163 3.68 19.62 3.45
CA LEU A 163 4.79 18.69 3.61
C LEU A 163 5.44 18.90 4.97
N HIS A 164 5.58 17.85 5.75
CA HIS A 164 6.24 17.84 7.04
C HIS A 164 7.52 17.01 6.95
N PHE A 165 8.66 17.65 7.16
CA PHE A 165 9.97 17.01 7.12
C PHE A 165 10.53 16.87 8.53
N VAL A 166 11.25 15.77 8.77
CA VAL A 166 12.03 15.61 9.99
C VAL A 166 13.03 16.77 10.10
N ASN A 167 13.14 17.35 11.29
CA ASN A 167 13.97 18.51 11.60
C ASN A 167 13.52 19.85 10.97
N THR A 168 12.33 19.92 10.40
CA THR A 168 11.73 21.17 9.93
C THR A 168 10.46 21.43 10.76
N PRO A 169 10.48 22.40 11.72
CA PRO A 169 9.40 22.56 12.70
C PRO A 169 8.14 23.25 12.15
N PHE A 170 8.07 23.47 10.85
CA PHE A 170 6.95 24.11 10.17
C PHE A 170 6.59 23.38 8.87
N PRO A 171 5.33 23.46 8.43
CA PRO A 171 4.90 22.85 7.17
C PRO A 171 5.36 23.67 5.97
N VAL A 172 5.61 22.99 4.86
CA VAL A 172 5.85 23.57 3.55
C VAL A 172 4.67 23.25 2.64
N LEU A 173 3.90 24.27 2.26
CA LEU A 173 2.83 24.10 1.29
C LEU A 173 3.42 23.94 -0.10
N ALA A 174 2.98 22.93 -0.81
CA ALA A 174 3.49 22.58 -2.14
C ALA A 174 2.38 22.01 -3.04
N ASP A 175 2.64 22.07 -4.33
CA ASP A 175 1.96 21.25 -5.32
C ASP A 175 2.82 20.01 -5.58
N PRO A 176 2.34 18.78 -5.33
CA PRO A 176 3.10 17.55 -5.57
C PRO A 176 3.58 17.39 -7.01
N GLY A 177 2.87 17.96 -7.97
CA GLY A 177 3.25 18.00 -9.38
C GLY A 177 4.38 19.00 -9.70
N ASN A 178 4.77 19.86 -8.75
CA ASN A 178 5.78 20.90 -8.97
C ASN A 178 6.95 20.84 -7.97
N PRO A 179 7.86 19.86 -8.08
CA PRO A 179 9.00 19.74 -7.16
C PRO A 179 9.99 20.92 -7.25
N GLN A 180 9.96 21.70 -8.34
CA GLN A 180 10.82 22.89 -8.50
C GLN A 180 10.42 24.00 -7.53
N GLY A 181 9.13 24.11 -7.19
CA GLY A 181 8.64 25.04 -6.17
C GLY A 181 9.28 24.75 -4.81
N LEU A 182 9.38 23.47 -4.45
CA LEU A 182 9.99 23.04 -3.20
C LEU A 182 11.51 23.34 -3.17
N ALA A 183 12.22 23.14 -4.28
CA ALA A 183 13.63 23.51 -4.37
C ALA A 183 13.85 25.02 -4.27
N ALA A 184 12.91 25.83 -4.79
CA ALA A 184 12.93 27.28 -4.61
C ALA A 184 12.68 27.65 -3.14
N ALA A 185 11.71 27.03 -2.47
CA ALA A 185 11.42 27.23 -1.06
C ALA A 185 12.64 26.96 -0.17
N ARG A 186 13.40 25.91 -0.46
CA ARG A 186 14.64 25.59 0.26
C ARG A 186 15.67 26.72 0.14
N ARG A 187 15.88 27.27 -1.07
CA ARG A 187 16.80 28.40 -1.29
C ARG A 187 16.35 29.66 -0.53
N VAL A 188 15.04 29.94 -0.56
CA VAL A 188 14.46 31.08 0.17
C VAL A 188 14.64 30.91 1.67
N LEU A 189 14.39 29.71 2.20
CA LEU A 189 14.61 29.39 3.62
C LEU A 189 16.08 29.58 4.01
N SER A 190 17.00 29.08 3.20
CA SER A 190 18.44 29.25 3.48
C SER A 190 18.84 30.74 3.53
N ALA A 191 18.36 31.57 2.61
CA ALA A 191 18.57 33.01 2.63
C ALA A 191 17.91 33.71 3.83
N TRP A 192 16.70 33.29 4.20
CA TRP A 192 15.95 33.79 5.36
C TRP A 192 16.70 33.55 6.66
N LEU A 193 17.20 32.33 6.87
CA LEU A 193 17.97 31.96 8.07
C LEU A 193 19.35 32.61 8.08
N ALA A 194 20.01 32.75 6.93
CA ALA A 194 21.29 33.49 6.81
C ALA A 194 21.16 34.95 7.18
N ALA A 195 20.00 35.55 6.98
CA ALA A 195 19.68 36.91 7.45
C ALA A 195 19.30 36.97 8.95
N GLN A 196 19.56 35.89 9.72
CA GLN A 196 19.28 35.75 11.14
C GLN A 196 17.80 35.92 11.54
N ASN A 197 16.89 35.72 10.61
CA ASN A 197 15.47 35.65 10.93
C ASN A 197 15.14 34.34 11.67
N PRO A 198 14.13 34.36 12.57
CA PRO A 198 13.66 33.16 13.22
C PRO A 198 13.05 32.21 12.20
N PRO A 199 12.99 30.90 12.49
CA PRO A 199 12.28 29.94 11.65
C PRO A 199 10.85 30.41 11.36
N PRO A 200 10.37 30.35 10.12
CA PRO A 200 9.02 30.81 9.79
C PRO A 200 7.95 29.89 10.39
N LEU A 201 6.71 30.37 10.46
CA LEU A 201 5.56 29.52 10.80
C LEU A 201 5.20 28.59 9.65
N ARG A 202 5.43 29.02 8.40
CA ARG A 202 5.09 28.26 7.19
C ARG A 202 5.82 28.82 5.98
N LEU A 203 6.15 27.95 5.04
CA LEU A 203 6.51 28.32 3.67
C LEU A 203 5.40 27.94 2.69
N ASP A 204 5.17 28.77 1.69
CA ASP A 204 4.21 28.49 0.63
C ASP A 204 4.92 28.52 -0.74
N ALA A 205 5.04 27.34 -1.34
CA ALA A 205 5.72 27.09 -2.61
C ALA A 205 4.76 26.55 -3.70
N ARG A 206 3.46 26.71 -3.54
CA ARG A 206 2.44 26.18 -4.46
C ARG A 206 2.48 26.86 -5.82
N VAL A 207 2.82 28.13 -5.86
CA VAL A 207 2.87 28.92 -7.10
C VAL A 207 4.25 28.85 -7.72
N ALA A 208 4.32 28.42 -8.97
CA ALA A 208 5.59 28.34 -9.71
C ALA A 208 6.34 29.68 -9.72
N GLY A 209 7.63 29.63 -9.39
CA GLY A 209 8.50 30.81 -9.34
C GLY A 209 8.26 31.77 -8.19
N ARG A 210 7.36 31.49 -7.27
CA ARG A 210 7.06 32.32 -6.10
C ARG A 210 7.08 31.50 -4.82
N VAL A 211 7.69 32.05 -3.78
CA VAL A 211 7.70 31.47 -2.44
C VAL A 211 7.28 32.56 -1.47
N ALA A 212 6.24 32.29 -0.69
CA ALA A 212 5.85 33.18 0.41
C ALA A 212 6.37 32.61 1.72
N VAL A 213 6.90 33.46 2.57
CA VAL A 213 7.34 33.16 3.92
C VAL A 213 6.35 33.76 4.89
N LEU A 214 5.74 32.97 5.76
CA LEU A 214 4.92 33.44 6.85
C LEU A 214 5.81 33.53 8.10
N PRO A 215 6.19 34.77 8.54
CA PRO A 215 7.04 34.94 9.70
C PRO A 215 6.30 34.65 11.00
N VAL A 216 7.03 34.36 12.05
CA VAL A 216 6.49 34.41 13.42
C VAL A 216 6.20 35.88 13.75
N PRO A 217 5.00 36.24 14.22
CA PRO A 217 4.72 37.58 14.67
C PRO A 217 5.66 37.94 15.82
N PRO A 218 6.10 39.21 15.91
CA PRO A 218 6.88 39.66 17.05
C PRO A 218 6.07 39.44 18.34
N ALA A 219 6.76 38.98 19.39
CA ALA A 219 6.11 38.86 20.70
C ALA A 219 5.52 40.21 21.08
N GLU A 220 4.21 40.25 21.38
CA GLU A 220 3.59 41.45 21.95
C GLU A 220 4.32 41.76 23.24
N GLU A 221 5.07 42.84 23.28
CA GLU A 221 5.57 43.40 24.52
C GLU A 221 4.34 43.77 25.37
N LYS A 222 4.07 42.95 26.38
CA LYS A 222 3.09 43.30 27.40
C LYS A 222 3.63 44.46 28.18
N SER A 223 3.11 45.64 27.87
CA SER A 223 3.28 46.85 28.68
C SER A 223 2.59 46.68 30.02
#